data_a00934f1ccddf328b396c12330943c7f
#
_entry.id   a00934f1ccddf328b396c12330943c7f
#
_cell.length_a   1.000
_cell.length_b   1.000
_cell.length_c   1.000
_cell.angle_alpha   90.00
_cell.angle_beta   90.00
_cell.angle_gamma   90.00
#
_symmetry.space_group_name_H-M   'P 1'
#
loop_
_entity.id
_entity.type
_entity.pdbx_description
1 polymer ?
#
loop_
_entity_poly.entity_id
_entity_poly.type
_entity_poly.pdbx_seq_one_letter_code
_entity_poly.pdbx_strand_id
1 'polypeptide(L)'
;MNRRLKILGIVVGVLIVIVIAIPFFIDANAFRPKLESELSDSLGRPVKVGNLSLSLLSGGVTADDISIADDPTFGKTAFVQAKSLKVGVEMIPLIFSKSLNVTELALNQPEISLVRSADGEKWNFSSLGNKGATEAKPAQPPAGGSSSSSPSSISSSNPNLSVAKLTVTNGRLTVSRAGSSQPPRVYDKVNIEVSKFSFANSFSFKMTASLPAGGSLKLDGTAGPIAASNADLTPLQAKVQVQQMNLAASGFIDPAAGIAGIADFDGTLASDGHEAKTSGTLTAQKLQVVQKGSPAGKPVQLQYSVTHDLVKQAGTLTAGEVSMGKAVAHLSGTYNAQSATTSINMKLSGQGMPVDDLEAMLPAVGVVLPPKSQLKGGTLAMEFSIIGPVDKLVTTGTIKLQNSALAGFSLGSKMSAISALGGKGAGEKDTTIQNFSADVHVAPEGTRADNIDLIVPSLGTVTGAGTVSASNALDFKMKADAIPFAIEGTTADPKFVPDVKGMATGLLKGVGDKNGLTSPINGVSGMFKKKPK
;
A
#
# COMPACT_ATOMS: atom_id res chain seq x y z
N MET A 1 -63.02 -14.47 38.66
CA MET A 1 -61.69 -13.82 38.70
C MET A 1 -61.47 -13.25 40.10
N ASN A 2 -60.55 -13.83 40.87
CA ASN A 2 -60.38 -13.57 42.29
C ASN A 2 -60.07 -12.10 42.60
N ARG A 3 -60.72 -11.50 43.59
CA ARG A 3 -60.53 -10.10 44.04
C ARG A 3 -59.03 -9.75 44.22
N ARG A 4 -58.22 -10.72 44.66
CA ARG A 4 -56.76 -10.61 44.80
C ARG A 4 -56.03 -10.44 43.45
N LEU A 5 -56.51 -11.11 42.38
CA LEU A 5 -55.94 -10.97 41.02
C LEU A 5 -56.27 -9.59 40.39
N LYS A 6 -57.43 -9.02 40.69
CA LYS A 6 -57.77 -7.66 40.25
C LYS A 6 -56.93 -6.61 40.96
N ILE A 7 -56.72 -6.76 42.26
CA ILE A 7 -55.86 -5.85 43.05
C ILE A 7 -54.39 -5.95 42.55
N LEU A 8 -53.89 -7.18 42.33
CA LEU A 8 -52.56 -7.38 41.76
C LEU A 8 -52.43 -6.73 40.37
N GLY A 9 -53.41 -6.88 39.51
CA GLY A 9 -53.44 -6.23 38.18
C GLY A 9 -53.43 -4.70 38.25
N ILE A 10 -54.19 -4.11 39.22
CA ILE A 10 -54.21 -2.66 39.42
C ILE A 10 -52.83 -2.18 39.96
N VAL A 11 -52.25 -2.87 40.93
CA VAL A 11 -50.94 -2.53 41.49
C VAL A 11 -49.84 -2.61 40.41
N VAL A 12 -49.85 -3.67 39.59
CA VAL A 12 -48.91 -3.80 38.45
C VAL A 12 -49.15 -2.71 37.41
N GLY A 13 -50.43 -2.40 37.10
CA GLY A 13 -50.75 -1.28 36.19
C GLY A 13 -50.28 0.07 36.68
N VAL A 14 -50.50 0.38 37.98
CA VAL A 14 -50.00 1.60 38.61
C VAL A 14 -48.48 1.65 38.62
N LEU A 15 -47.77 0.54 38.92
CA LEU A 15 -46.32 0.45 38.83
C LEU A 15 -45.82 0.70 37.42
N ILE A 16 -46.45 0.14 36.41
CA ILE A 16 -46.11 0.39 35.00
C ILE A 16 -46.30 1.87 34.63
N VAL A 17 -47.43 2.48 35.07
CA VAL A 17 -47.70 3.91 34.84
C VAL A 17 -46.64 4.79 35.54
N ILE A 18 -46.26 4.45 36.75
CA ILE A 18 -45.19 5.18 37.48
C ILE A 18 -43.88 5.03 36.74
N VAL A 19 -43.47 3.84 36.30
CA VAL A 19 -42.23 3.61 35.53
C VAL A 19 -42.22 4.39 34.22
N ILE A 20 -43.38 4.48 33.53
CA ILE A 20 -43.50 5.27 32.30
C ILE A 20 -43.49 6.78 32.58
N ALA A 21 -43.98 7.21 33.74
CA ALA A 21 -44.06 8.62 34.11
C ALA A 21 -42.72 9.20 34.66
N ILE A 22 -41.86 8.36 35.27
CA ILE A 22 -40.56 8.80 35.85
C ILE A 22 -39.71 9.65 34.87
N PRO A 23 -39.56 9.32 33.57
CA PRO A 23 -38.76 10.13 32.65
C PRO A 23 -39.31 11.56 32.46
N PHE A 24 -40.59 11.77 32.64
CA PHE A 24 -41.23 13.09 32.51
C PHE A 24 -41.00 14.00 33.73
N PHE A 25 -40.56 13.41 34.84
CA PHE A 25 -40.29 14.16 36.09
C PHE A 25 -38.80 14.35 36.37
N ILE A 26 -37.91 13.65 35.66
CA ILE A 26 -36.45 13.79 35.81
C ILE A 26 -35.93 14.62 34.64
N ASP A 27 -35.50 15.84 34.95
CA ASP A 27 -34.76 16.65 33.98
C ASP A 27 -33.35 16.07 33.81
N ALA A 28 -33.15 15.25 32.76
CA ALA A 28 -31.86 14.68 32.44
C ALA A 28 -30.78 15.75 32.19
N ASN A 29 -31.17 16.94 31.70
CA ASN A 29 -30.24 18.02 31.42
C ASN A 29 -29.66 18.66 32.68
N ALA A 30 -30.29 18.49 33.83
CA ALA A 30 -29.71 18.92 35.11
C ALA A 30 -28.37 18.21 35.42
N PHE A 31 -28.16 16.99 34.88
CA PHE A 31 -26.92 16.21 35.06
C PHE A 31 -25.84 16.55 34.01
N ARG A 32 -26.17 17.30 32.96
CA ARG A 32 -25.28 17.65 31.86
C ARG A 32 -23.96 18.27 32.32
N PRO A 33 -23.92 19.32 33.17
CA PRO A 33 -22.66 19.95 33.60
C PRO A 33 -21.74 18.96 34.35
N LYS A 34 -22.35 18.08 35.16
CA LYS A 34 -21.59 17.05 35.90
C LYS A 34 -21.02 16.01 34.95
N LEU A 35 -21.78 15.56 33.96
CA LEU A 35 -21.33 14.62 32.95
C LEU A 35 -20.20 15.19 32.10
N GLU A 36 -20.34 16.44 31.65
CA GLU A 36 -19.29 17.14 30.89
C GLU A 36 -17.99 17.26 31.70
N SER A 37 -18.09 17.59 32.98
CA SER A 37 -16.93 17.68 33.88
C SER A 37 -16.26 16.31 34.08
N GLU A 38 -17.03 15.28 34.44
CA GLU A 38 -16.49 13.94 34.70
C GLU A 38 -15.85 13.30 33.44
N LEU A 39 -16.47 13.48 32.26
CA LEU A 39 -15.91 13.05 30.99
C LEU A 39 -14.65 13.84 30.63
N SER A 40 -14.66 15.16 30.85
CA SER A 40 -13.50 16.00 30.57
C SER A 40 -12.32 15.62 31.48
N ASP A 41 -12.58 15.37 32.76
CA ASP A 41 -11.58 14.93 33.72
C ASP A 41 -11.03 13.54 33.39
N SER A 42 -11.89 12.62 32.95
CA SER A 42 -11.50 11.24 32.61
C SER A 42 -10.69 11.19 31.32
N LEU A 43 -11.04 11.99 30.32
CA LEU A 43 -10.36 12.04 29.03
C LEU A 43 -9.17 13.01 29.01
N GLY A 44 -9.03 13.89 30.00
CA GLY A 44 -8.03 14.95 30.04
C GLY A 44 -8.25 16.01 28.95
N ARG A 45 -9.49 16.16 28.46
CA ARG A 45 -9.86 17.05 27.38
C ARG A 45 -11.28 17.62 27.53
N PRO A 46 -11.54 18.84 27.08
CA PRO A 46 -12.88 19.41 27.12
C PRO A 46 -13.89 18.53 26.35
N VAL A 47 -14.94 18.12 27.03
CA VAL A 47 -16.09 17.41 26.47
C VAL A 47 -17.30 18.33 26.56
N LYS A 48 -18.05 18.43 25.47
CA LYS A 48 -19.35 19.11 25.43
C LYS A 48 -20.41 18.13 24.99
N VAL A 49 -21.57 18.24 25.60
CA VAL A 49 -22.72 17.39 25.35
C VAL A 49 -23.95 18.28 25.10
N GLY A 50 -24.73 17.96 24.09
CA GLY A 50 -25.98 18.65 23.83
C GLY A 50 -27.09 18.20 24.77
N ASN A 51 -28.23 17.88 24.22
CA ASN A 51 -29.42 17.52 24.99
C ASN A 51 -29.30 16.09 25.56
N LEU A 52 -29.64 15.92 26.84
CA LEU A 52 -29.72 14.60 27.48
C LEU A 52 -31.16 14.12 27.53
N SER A 53 -31.39 12.89 27.13
CA SER A 53 -32.68 12.20 27.23
C SER A 53 -32.54 10.85 27.94
N LEU A 54 -33.50 10.52 28.80
CA LEU A 54 -33.57 9.24 29.51
C LEU A 54 -34.54 8.29 28.81
N SER A 55 -34.11 7.09 28.56
CA SER A 55 -34.96 6.00 28.05
C SER A 55 -35.01 4.88 29.06
N LEU A 56 -36.01 4.88 29.91
CA LEU A 56 -36.22 3.83 30.93
C LEU A 56 -36.53 2.47 30.33
N LEU A 57 -37.26 2.45 29.21
CA LEU A 57 -37.65 1.20 28.54
C LEU A 57 -36.47 0.50 27.88
N SER A 58 -35.47 1.26 27.35
CA SER A 58 -34.25 0.70 26.76
C SER A 58 -33.08 0.70 27.74
N GLY A 59 -33.24 1.17 28.96
CA GLY A 59 -32.21 1.18 30.00
C GLY A 59 -31.02 2.05 29.63
N GLY A 60 -31.21 3.37 29.40
CA GLY A 60 -30.07 4.18 29.01
C GLY A 60 -30.30 5.68 28.98
N VAL A 61 -29.19 6.39 28.78
CA VAL A 61 -29.13 7.84 28.55
C VAL A 61 -28.65 8.07 27.15
N THR A 62 -29.32 8.92 26.41
CA THR A 62 -28.85 9.40 25.11
C THR A 62 -28.44 10.87 25.24
N ALA A 63 -27.24 11.16 24.81
CA ALA A 63 -26.72 12.51 24.67
C ALA A 63 -26.65 12.89 23.19
N ASP A 64 -27.25 14.00 22.82
CA ASP A 64 -27.15 14.52 21.47
C ASP A 64 -25.88 15.39 21.34
N ASP A 65 -25.38 15.56 20.12
CA ASP A 65 -24.32 16.48 19.74
C ASP A 65 -23.09 16.47 20.69
N ILE A 66 -22.52 15.26 20.91
CA ILE A 66 -21.29 15.15 21.71
C ILE A 66 -20.08 15.62 20.92
N SER A 67 -19.22 16.41 21.58
CA SER A 67 -17.95 16.87 21.03
C SER A 67 -16.82 16.71 22.05
N ILE A 68 -15.71 16.13 21.61
CA ILE A 68 -14.46 15.98 22.38
C ILE A 68 -13.39 16.80 21.67
N ALA A 69 -12.79 17.77 22.39
CA ALA A 69 -11.74 18.61 21.83
C ALA A 69 -10.49 17.79 21.46
N ASP A 70 -9.75 18.24 20.47
CA ASP A 70 -8.46 17.65 20.12
C ASP A 70 -7.35 18.04 21.11
N ASP A 71 -6.23 17.35 21.04
CA ASP A 71 -5.00 17.74 21.73
C ASP A 71 -4.53 19.09 21.16
N PRO A 72 -4.33 20.13 22.01
CA PRO A 72 -3.94 21.46 21.55
C PRO A 72 -2.65 21.49 20.72
N THR A 73 -1.78 20.48 20.85
CA THR A 73 -0.54 20.36 20.07
C THR A 73 -0.79 19.95 18.62
N PHE A 74 -1.94 19.31 18.32
CA PHE A 74 -2.30 18.86 16.97
C PHE A 74 -3.28 19.78 16.26
N GLY A 75 -4.15 20.48 16.99
CA GLY A 75 -5.10 21.40 16.36
C GLY A 75 -6.12 21.99 17.32
N LYS A 76 -7.01 22.81 16.76
CA LYS A 76 -8.15 23.43 17.47
C LYS A 76 -9.49 22.83 17.08
N THR A 77 -9.50 21.88 16.15
CA THR A 77 -10.70 21.17 15.72
C THR A 77 -11.08 20.11 16.75
N ALA A 78 -12.31 19.60 16.71
CA ALA A 78 -12.68 18.49 17.58
C ALA A 78 -11.96 17.19 17.15
N PHE A 79 -11.52 16.42 18.13
CA PHE A 79 -11.03 15.06 17.93
C PHE A 79 -12.16 14.11 17.52
N VAL A 80 -13.29 14.19 18.23
CA VAL A 80 -14.52 13.44 17.94
C VAL A 80 -15.71 14.39 18.00
N GLN A 81 -16.57 14.30 17.02
CA GLN A 81 -17.93 14.85 17.05
C GLN A 81 -18.89 13.73 16.71
N ALA A 82 -20.03 13.62 17.38
CA ALA A 82 -21.03 12.62 17.03
C ALA A 82 -22.43 13.20 17.19
N LYS A 83 -23.34 12.80 16.31
CA LYS A 83 -24.73 13.24 16.36
C LYS A 83 -25.42 12.77 17.64
N SER A 84 -25.11 11.56 18.12
CA SER A 84 -25.56 11.10 19.43
C SER A 84 -24.65 10.05 20.02
N LEU A 85 -24.61 9.99 21.35
CA LEU A 85 -24.02 8.95 22.16
C LEU A 85 -25.12 8.34 23.04
N LYS A 86 -25.40 7.06 22.86
CA LYS A 86 -26.26 6.29 23.75
C LYS A 86 -25.35 5.53 24.74
N VAL A 87 -25.66 5.68 26.02
CA VAL A 87 -25.04 4.92 27.12
C VAL A 87 -26.11 4.01 27.72
N GLY A 88 -25.99 2.73 27.48
CA GLY A 88 -26.82 1.71 28.12
C GLY A 88 -26.33 1.42 29.53
N VAL A 89 -27.23 1.29 30.49
CA VAL A 89 -26.91 1.01 31.88
C VAL A 89 -27.83 -0.07 32.46
N GLU A 90 -27.31 -0.83 33.44
CA GLU A 90 -28.13 -1.76 34.19
C GLU A 90 -29.00 -0.99 35.20
N MET A 91 -30.32 -0.93 34.90
CA MET A 91 -31.25 -0.13 35.72
C MET A 91 -31.45 -0.67 37.13
N ILE A 92 -31.42 -2.00 37.32
CA ILE A 92 -31.64 -2.62 38.64
C ILE A 92 -30.51 -2.24 39.62
N PRO A 93 -29.21 -2.44 39.32
CA PRO A 93 -28.11 -1.96 40.17
C PRO A 93 -28.11 -0.43 40.36
N LEU A 94 -28.46 0.33 39.30
CA LEU A 94 -28.52 1.79 39.39
C LEU A 94 -29.56 2.26 40.42
N ILE A 95 -30.77 1.67 40.41
CA ILE A 95 -31.88 2.09 41.29
C ILE A 95 -31.70 1.59 42.70
N PHE A 96 -31.32 0.31 42.89
CA PHE A 96 -31.30 -0.32 44.20
C PHE A 96 -29.94 -0.20 44.92
N SER A 97 -28.83 -0.27 44.19
CA SER A 97 -27.49 -0.28 44.75
C SER A 97 -26.72 1.01 44.47
N LYS A 98 -27.29 1.96 43.69
CA LYS A 98 -26.63 3.19 43.20
C LYS A 98 -25.31 2.90 42.45
N SER A 99 -25.19 1.71 41.89
CA SER A 99 -24.04 1.26 41.11
C SER A 99 -24.30 1.51 39.62
N LEU A 100 -23.42 2.25 38.97
CA LEU A 100 -23.49 2.55 37.53
C LEU A 100 -22.72 1.47 36.76
N ASN A 101 -23.43 0.49 36.21
CA ASN A 101 -22.86 -0.52 35.33
C ASN A 101 -23.20 -0.18 33.89
N VAL A 102 -22.19 0.25 33.11
CA VAL A 102 -22.37 0.56 31.68
C VAL A 102 -22.37 -0.74 30.88
N THR A 103 -23.45 -1.00 30.16
CA THR A 103 -23.63 -2.20 29.33
C THR A 103 -23.36 -1.94 27.86
N GLU A 104 -23.67 -0.74 27.37
CA GLU A 104 -23.55 -0.38 25.97
C GLU A 104 -23.04 1.06 25.80
N LEU A 105 -22.17 1.27 24.84
CA LEU A 105 -21.82 2.58 24.29
C LEU A 105 -22.09 2.55 22.79
N ALA A 106 -22.98 3.42 22.31
CA ALA A 106 -23.29 3.49 20.88
C ALA A 106 -23.13 4.93 20.37
N LEU A 107 -22.18 5.12 19.47
CA LEU A 107 -21.96 6.38 18.76
C LEU A 107 -22.65 6.34 17.40
N ASN A 108 -23.48 7.33 17.14
CA ASN A 108 -24.17 7.46 15.86
C ASN A 108 -23.59 8.64 15.06
N GLN A 109 -23.23 8.36 13.82
CA GLN A 109 -22.63 9.32 12.89
C GLN A 109 -21.45 10.10 13.51
N PRO A 110 -20.47 9.42 14.12
CA PRO A 110 -19.29 10.14 14.61
C PRO A 110 -18.40 10.57 13.45
N GLU A 111 -17.84 11.76 13.58
CA GLU A 111 -16.72 12.27 12.79
C GLU A 111 -15.49 12.23 13.69
N ILE A 112 -14.51 11.40 13.33
CA ILE A 112 -13.28 11.15 14.11
C ILE A 112 -12.08 11.62 13.29
N SER A 113 -11.26 12.49 13.88
CA SER A 113 -10.03 12.97 13.26
C SER A 113 -8.81 12.36 13.95
N LEU A 114 -8.11 11.46 13.26
CA LEU A 114 -6.84 10.90 13.70
C LEU A 114 -5.69 11.62 13.02
N VAL A 115 -4.86 12.29 13.81
CA VAL A 115 -3.70 13.03 13.32
C VAL A 115 -2.44 12.44 13.92
N ARG A 116 -1.52 12.00 13.07
CA ARG A 116 -0.19 11.56 13.48
C ARG A 116 0.76 12.75 13.50
N SER A 117 1.65 12.83 14.48
CA SER A 117 2.66 13.89 14.56
C SER A 117 3.61 13.88 13.35
N ALA A 118 4.29 15.00 13.09
CA ALA A 118 5.18 15.14 11.95
C ALA A 118 6.36 14.16 11.98
N ASP A 119 6.89 13.85 13.17
CA ASP A 119 7.91 12.81 13.40
C ASP A 119 7.36 11.38 13.25
N GLY A 120 6.04 11.22 13.33
CA GLY A 120 5.38 9.92 13.24
C GLY A 120 5.36 9.13 14.54
N GLU A 121 5.77 9.71 15.68
CA GLU A 121 5.88 8.99 16.95
C GLU A 121 4.56 8.94 17.72
N LYS A 122 3.72 9.98 17.60
CA LYS A 122 2.52 10.14 18.43
C LYS A 122 1.28 10.38 17.56
N TRP A 123 0.15 9.97 18.11
CA TRP A 123 -1.16 10.30 17.59
C TRP A 123 -1.83 11.36 18.46
N ASN A 124 -2.73 12.14 17.88
CA ASN A 124 -3.50 13.10 18.65
C ASN A 124 -4.32 12.46 19.79
N PHE A 125 -4.63 11.17 19.75
CA PHE A 125 -5.30 10.46 20.85
C PHE A 125 -4.35 9.89 21.92
N SER A 126 -3.03 9.95 21.72
CA SER A 126 -2.05 9.35 22.66
C SER A 126 -2.05 9.99 24.04
N SER A 127 -2.56 11.23 24.18
CA SER A 127 -2.70 11.92 25.48
C SER A 127 -4.05 11.72 26.15
N LEU A 128 -4.98 10.94 25.56
CA LEU A 128 -6.28 10.66 26.17
C LEU A 128 -6.11 9.87 27.49
N GLY A 129 -6.82 10.33 28.55
CA GLY A 129 -6.77 9.69 29.86
C GLY A 129 -5.54 10.05 30.72
N ASN A 130 -4.56 10.75 30.17
CA ASN A 130 -3.43 11.23 30.94
C ASN A 130 -3.80 12.53 31.68
N LYS A 131 -4.05 12.48 32.99
CA LYS A 131 -4.21 13.67 33.82
C LYS A 131 -2.86 14.38 33.92
N GLY A 132 -2.71 15.45 33.11
CA GLY A 132 -1.77 16.54 33.36
C GLY A 132 -0.28 16.19 33.31
N ALA A 133 0.30 16.09 32.13
CA ALA A 133 1.64 16.64 31.89
C ALA A 133 1.49 18.12 31.51
N THR A 134 1.02 18.94 32.43
CA THR A 134 1.29 20.37 32.38
C THR A 134 2.80 20.51 32.47
N GLU A 135 3.43 21.12 31.47
CA GLU A 135 4.86 21.45 31.49
C GLU A 135 5.22 22.08 32.84
N ALA A 136 5.97 21.33 33.64
CA ALA A 136 6.60 21.89 34.82
C ALA A 136 7.64 22.90 34.33
N LYS A 137 7.32 24.18 34.49
CA LYS A 137 8.27 25.31 34.41
C LYS A 137 9.55 24.89 35.16
N PRO A 138 10.74 25.09 34.60
CA PRO A 138 11.98 24.73 35.29
C PRO A 138 12.05 25.43 36.63
N ALA A 139 11.89 24.70 37.73
CA ALA A 139 12.13 25.22 39.05
C ALA A 139 13.64 25.24 39.32
N GLN A 140 14.12 26.40 39.72
CA GLN A 140 15.46 26.63 40.27
C GLN A 140 15.77 25.65 41.41
N PRO A 141 16.98 25.11 41.54
CA PRO A 141 17.30 24.11 42.56
C PRO A 141 17.38 24.77 43.94
N PRO A 142 16.72 24.26 44.96
CA PRO A 142 17.05 24.54 46.33
C PRO A 142 18.12 23.54 46.84
N ALA A 143 19.08 24.06 47.56
CA ALA A 143 20.15 23.34 48.20
C ALA A 143 19.65 22.45 49.32
N GLY A 144 20.17 21.21 49.36
CA GLY A 144 20.46 20.42 50.55
C GLY A 144 19.29 19.86 51.37
N GLY A 145 19.13 18.53 51.32
CA GLY A 145 18.32 17.79 52.26
C GLY A 145 18.18 16.34 51.84
N SER A 146 19.02 15.46 52.40
CA SER A 146 18.93 14.01 52.23
C SER A 146 17.67 13.46 52.90
N SER A 147 16.77 12.86 52.16
CA SER A 147 15.79 11.91 52.68
C SER A 147 15.49 10.90 51.59
N SER A 148 15.83 9.65 51.92
CA SER A 148 15.53 8.44 51.18
C SER A 148 14.02 8.26 51.03
N SER A 149 13.51 8.46 49.81
CA SER A 149 12.17 8.03 49.41
C SER A 149 12.32 7.04 48.26
N SER A 150 11.86 5.82 48.53
CA SER A 150 11.69 4.74 47.56
C SER A 150 11.00 5.24 46.28
N PRO A 151 11.38 4.75 45.11
CA PRO A 151 10.67 5.10 43.89
C PRO A 151 9.27 4.50 43.96
N SER A 152 8.27 5.35 44.15
CA SER A 152 6.88 5.00 43.92
C SER A 152 6.77 4.69 42.43
N SER A 153 6.60 3.44 42.07
CA SER A 153 6.19 3.00 40.78
C SER A 153 4.90 3.76 40.39
N ILE A 154 5.00 4.69 39.43
CA ILE A 154 3.85 5.28 38.79
C ILE A 154 3.22 4.12 38.01
N SER A 155 2.28 3.42 38.62
CA SER A 155 1.38 2.52 37.94
C SER A 155 0.56 3.40 36.99
N SER A 156 0.85 3.34 35.71
CA SER A 156 -0.04 3.81 34.65
C SER A 156 -1.29 2.92 34.72
N SER A 157 -2.26 3.32 35.55
CA SER A 157 -3.53 2.62 35.67
C SER A 157 -4.31 2.89 34.39
N ASN A 158 -4.34 1.89 33.50
CA ASN A 158 -5.36 1.85 32.49
C ASN A 158 -6.72 2.03 33.17
N PRO A 159 -7.59 2.92 32.69
CA PRO A 159 -8.89 3.08 33.27
C PRO A 159 -9.62 1.72 33.25
N ASN A 160 -10.17 1.29 34.37
CA ASN A 160 -10.95 0.06 34.50
C ASN A 160 -12.32 0.16 33.77
N LEU A 161 -12.31 0.72 32.56
CA LEU A 161 -13.50 0.79 31.76
C LEU A 161 -13.71 -0.55 31.06
N SER A 162 -14.80 -1.21 31.40
CA SER A 162 -15.29 -2.41 30.73
C SER A 162 -16.71 -2.16 30.25
N VAL A 163 -16.98 -2.48 28.99
CA VAL A 163 -18.30 -2.28 28.35
C VAL A 163 -18.68 -3.55 27.61
N ALA A 164 -19.87 -4.06 27.86
CA ALA A 164 -20.30 -5.30 27.21
C ALA A 164 -20.39 -5.14 25.68
N LYS A 165 -20.84 -3.97 25.21
CA LYS A 165 -20.97 -3.66 23.79
C LYS A 165 -20.62 -2.22 23.47
N LEU A 166 -19.74 -2.02 22.48
CA LEU A 166 -19.47 -0.71 21.89
C LEU A 166 -19.79 -0.75 20.40
N THR A 167 -20.56 0.23 19.94
CA THR A 167 -20.95 0.34 18.53
C THR A 167 -20.67 1.72 17.98
N VAL A 168 -20.24 1.76 16.72
CA VAL A 168 -20.17 2.97 15.89
C VAL A 168 -21.03 2.71 14.67
N THR A 169 -21.94 3.61 14.35
CA THR A 169 -22.82 3.48 13.19
C THR A 169 -22.65 4.67 12.27
N ASN A 170 -22.40 4.38 10.99
CA ASN A 170 -22.29 5.37 9.92
C ASN A 170 -21.32 6.52 10.23
N GLY A 171 -20.17 6.18 10.81
CA GLY A 171 -19.11 7.14 11.15
C GLY A 171 -18.29 7.58 9.94
N ARG A 172 -17.57 8.67 10.12
CA ARG A 172 -16.51 9.16 9.23
C ARG A 172 -15.21 9.19 10.01
N LEU A 173 -14.17 8.57 9.45
CA LEU A 173 -12.83 8.57 10.01
C LEU A 173 -11.89 9.29 9.05
N THR A 174 -11.25 10.35 9.53
CA THR A 174 -10.21 11.08 8.78
C THR A 174 -8.86 10.78 9.39
N VAL A 175 -7.92 10.31 8.57
CA VAL A 175 -6.55 10.00 9.00
C VAL A 175 -5.58 10.90 8.25
N SER A 176 -4.77 11.66 8.99
CA SER A 176 -3.78 12.59 8.43
C SER A 176 -2.47 12.55 9.20
N ARG A 177 -1.45 13.23 8.67
CA ARG A 177 -0.16 13.45 9.34
C ARG A 177 0.11 14.95 9.39
N ALA A 178 0.50 15.47 10.54
CA ALA A 178 0.84 16.87 10.70
C ALA A 178 2.00 17.27 9.79
N GLY A 179 1.89 18.41 9.13
CA GLY A 179 2.92 18.88 8.18
C GLY A 179 3.03 18.14 6.86
N SER A 180 2.19 17.13 6.61
CA SER A 180 2.17 16.42 5.33
C SER A 180 1.47 17.23 4.24
N SER A 181 2.02 17.24 3.03
CA SER A 181 1.36 17.77 1.83
C SER A 181 0.35 16.80 1.21
N GLN A 182 0.32 15.54 1.68
CA GLN A 182 -0.64 14.57 1.20
C GLN A 182 -2.04 14.85 1.77
N PRO A 183 -3.10 14.69 0.96
CA PRO A 183 -4.46 14.88 1.44
C PRO A 183 -4.82 13.87 2.52
N PRO A 184 -5.67 14.23 3.49
CA PRO A 184 -6.18 13.30 4.48
C PRO A 184 -6.89 12.11 3.84
N ARG A 185 -6.70 10.92 4.40
CA ARG A 185 -7.45 9.72 4.02
C ARG A 185 -8.78 9.70 4.75
N VAL A 186 -9.87 9.68 4.01
CA VAL A 186 -11.23 9.70 4.55
C VAL A 186 -11.89 8.34 4.34
N TYR A 187 -12.34 7.75 5.43
CA TYR A 187 -13.13 6.52 5.46
C TYR A 187 -14.55 6.88 5.85
N ASP A 188 -15.49 6.63 4.97
CA ASP A 188 -16.91 6.88 5.20
C ASP A 188 -17.67 5.60 5.57
N LYS A 189 -18.89 5.76 6.07
CA LYS A 189 -19.77 4.64 6.46
C LYS A 189 -19.07 3.65 7.38
N VAL A 190 -18.26 4.17 8.30
CA VAL A 190 -17.55 3.36 9.28
C VAL A 190 -18.57 2.80 10.26
N ASN A 191 -18.68 1.47 10.30
CA ASN A 191 -19.47 0.76 11.28
C ASN A 191 -18.53 -0.15 12.06
N ILE A 192 -18.57 -0.06 13.38
CA ILE A 192 -17.76 -0.86 14.29
C ILE A 192 -18.68 -1.49 15.33
N GLU A 193 -18.47 -2.75 15.60
CA GLU A 193 -19.08 -3.49 16.70
C GLU A 193 -17.95 -4.14 17.51
N VAL A 194 -17.85 -3.81 18.79
CA VAL A 194 -16.93 -4.40 19.73
C VAL A 194 -17.73 -5.07 20.85
N SER A 195 -17.40 -6.32 21.14
CA SER A 195 -18.03 -7.09 22.21
C SER A 195 -17.04 -7.33 23.33
N LYS A 196 -17.48 -7.14 24.57
CA LYS A 196 -16.68 -7.30 25.80
C LYS A 196 -15.45 -6.40 25.80
N PHE A 197 -15.62 -5.13 25.40
CA PHE A 197 -14.53 -4.16 25.38
C PHE A 197 -13.89 -4.01 26.75
N SER A 198 -12.56 -4.03 26.78
CA SER A 198 -11.75 -3.79 27.98
C SER A 198 -10.38 -3.28 27.58
N PHE A 199 -9.81 -2.36 28.35
CA PHE A 199 -8.41 -1.96 28.16
C PHE A 199 -7.43 -3.05 28.62
N ALA A 200 -7.82 -3.87 29.59
CA ALA A 200 -6.95 -4.87 30.22
C ALA A 200 -7.07 -6.28 29.64
N ASN A 201 -8.11 -6.55 28.86
CA ASN A 201 -8.38 -7.88 28.29
C ASN A 201 -8.59 -7.82 26.80
N SER A 202 -8.49 -8.96 26.14
CA SER A 202 -8.84 -9.07 24.73
C SER A 202 -10.35 -8.97 24.52
N PHE A 203 -10.74 -8.40 23.38
CA PHE A 203 -12.12 -8.21 22.95
C PHE A 203 -12.28 -8.55 21.48
N SER A 204 -13.49 -8.94 21.08
CA SER A 204 -13.82 -9.19 19.67
C SER A 204 -14.32 -7.91 19.01
N PHE A 205 -13.98 -7.73 17.74
CA PHE A 205 -14.47 -6.60 16.96
C PHE A 205 -14.83 -6.98 15.54
N LYS A 206 -15.76 -6.23 14.96
CA LYS A 206 -16.08 -6.21 13.53
C LYS A 206 -16.07 -4.78 13.05
N MET A 207 -15.53 -4.54 11.88
CA MET A 207 -15.50 -3.22 11.26
C MET A 207 -15.81 -3.31 9.78
N THR A 208 -16.60 -2.37 9.28
CA THR A 208 -16.77 -2.12 7.85
C THR A 208 -16.59 -0.64 7.58
N ALA A 209 -16.03 -0.30 6.42
CA ALA A 209 -15.87 1.09 5.99
C ALA A 209 -15.83 1.19 4.46
N SER A 210 -16.20 2.35 3.92
CA SER A 210 -15.85 2.74 2.55
C SER A 210 -14.44 3.31 2.55
N LEU A 211 -13.62 2.90 1.58
CA LEU A 211 -12.24 3.36 1.44
C LEU A 211 -12.16 4.72 0.73
N PRO A 212 -11.06 5.46 0.92
CA PRO A 212 -10.78 6.64 0.13
C PRO A 212 -10.84 6.36 -1.38
N ALA A 213 -11.50 7.24 -2.14
CA ALA A 213 -11.68 7.11 -3.58
C ALA A 213 -12.40 5.82 -4.06
N GLY A 214 -13.16 5.19 -3.19
CA GLY A 214 -14.00 4.03 -3.51
C GLY A 214 -13.45 2.71 -3.02
N GLY A 215 -14.32 1.70 -3.05
CA GLY A 215 -14.05 0.40 -2.48
C GLY A 215 -14.54 0.25 -1.04
N SER A 216 -14.34 -0.93 -0.48
CA SER A 216 -14.77 -1.27 0.87
C SER A 216 -13.71 -2.04 1.65
N LEU A 217 -13.73 -1.86 2.97
CA LEU A 217 -12.92 -2.58 3.94
C LEU A 217 -13.85 -3.34 4.89
N LYS A 218 -13.49 -4.58 5.19
CA LYS A 218 -14.10 -5.38 6.25
C LYS A 218 -13.02 -6.02 7.10
N LEU A 219 -13.12 -5.86 8.41
CA LEU A 219 -12.28 -6.50 9.41
C LEU A 219 -13.17 -7.31 10.37
N ASP A 220 -12.71 -8.49 10.78
CA ASP A 220 -13.36 -9.33 11.77
C ASP A 220 -12.28 -10.03 12.59
N GLY A 221 -12.24 -9.81 13.91
CA GLY A 221 -11.16 -10.33 14.71
C GLY A 221 -11.24 -10.08 16.21
N THR A 222 -10.09 -10.19 16.84
CA THR A 222 -9.87 -9.90 18.27
C THR A 222 -8.68 -8.97 18.44
N ALA A 223 -8.74 -8.11 19.45
CA ALA A 223 -7.66 -7.20 19.81
C ALA A 223 -7.53 -7.10 21.32
N GLY A 224 -6.38 -6.59 21.79
CA GLY A 224 -6.14 -6.34 23.20
C GLY A 224 -5.33 -7.43 23.92
N PRO A 225 -4.88 -7.14 25.18
CA PRO A 225 -5.10 -5.88 25.91
C PRO A 225 -4.52 -4.66 25.16
N ILE A 226 -5.13 -3.48 25.38
CA ILE A 226 -4.67 -2.27 24.70
C ILE A 226 -3.33 -1.83 25.31
N ALA A 227 -2.32 -1.65 24.46
CA ALA A 227 -1.01 -1.18 24.87
C ALA A 227 -1.07 0.30 25.28
N ALA A 228 -0.92 0.57 26.58
CA ALA A 228 -1.10 1.90 27.16
C ALA A 228 -0.07 2.93 26.67
N SER A 229 1.15 2.49 26.32
CA SER A 229 2.23 3.37 25.85
C SER A 229 2.09 3.75 24.39
N ASN A 230 1.60 2.84 23.57
CA ASN A 230 1.41 3.05 22.13
C ASN A 230 0.34 2.08 21.61
N ALA A 231 -0.80 2.60 21.19
CA ALA A 231 -1.93 1.81 20.68
C ALA A 231 -1.57 0.98 19.44
N ASP A 232 -0.56 1.39 18.66
CA ASP A 232 -0.06 0.64 17.49
C ASP A 232 0.53 -0.73 17.88
N LEU A 233 0.95 -0.88 19.15
CA LEU A 233 1.52 -2.11 19.69
C LEU A 233 0.47 -3.01 20.37
N THR A 234 -0.81 -2.74 20.17
CA THR A 234 -1.87 -3.60 20.70
C THR A 234 -1.90 -4.94 19.95
N PRO A 235 -1.87 -6.08 20.64
CA PRO A 235 -2.04 -7.39 20.02
C PRO A 235 -3.34 -7.47 19.24
N LEU A 236 -3.29 -8.07 18.04
CA LEU A 236 -4.40 -8.07 17.10
C LEU A 236 -4.40 -9.37 16.27
N GLN A 237 -5.56 -9.94 16.07
CA GLN A 237 -5.79 -11.00 15.08
C GLN A 237 -7.04 -10.65 14.28
N ALA A 238 -6.95 -10.57 12.97
CA ALA A 238 -8.10 -10.21 12.13
C ALA A 238 -8.06 -10.88 10.77
N LYS A 239 -9.23 -11.18 10.23
CA LYS A 239 -9.45 -11.35 8.80
C LYS A 239 -9.65 -9.98 8.18
N VAL A 240 -9.00 -9.75 7.04
CA VAL A 240 -9.01 -8.48 6.32
C VAL A 240 -9.54 -8.74 4.93
N GLN A 241 -10.59 -8.05 4.54
CA GLN A 241 -11.12 -8.06 3.18
C GLN A 241 -11.20 -6.64 2.66
N VAL A 242 -10.60 -6.40 1.51
CA VAL A 242 -10.68 -5.14 0.77
C VAL A 242 -11.21 -5.43 -0.61
N GLN A 243 -12.17 -4.65 -1.07
CA GLN A 243 -12.75 -4.79 -2.40
C GLN A 243 -12.70 -3.46 -3.15
N GLN A 244 -12.35 -3.52 -4.43
CA GLN A 244 -12.37 -2.39 -5.37
C GLN A 244 -11.57 -1.16 -4.89
N MET A 245 -10.44 -1.39 -4.22
CA MET A 245 -9.56 -0.30 -3.76
C MET A 245 -8.85 0.35 -4.96
N ASN A 246 -9.00 1.64 -5.12
CA ASN A 246 -8.22 2.40 -6.10
C ASN A 246 -6.80 2.64 -5.55
N LEU A 247 -5.80 1.97 -6.12
CA LEU A 247 -4.42 2.02 -5.63
C LEU A 247 -3.83 3.44 -5.66
N ALA A 248 -4.02 4.16 -6.76
CA ALA A 248 -3.45 5.50 -6.94
C ALA A 248 -4.07 6.54 -6.00
N ALA A 249 -5.39 6.43 -5.73
CA ALA A 249 -6.13 7.41 -4.95
C ALA A 249 -6.39 6.97 -3.49
N SER A 250 -5.91 5.78 -3.09
CA SER A 250 -6.09 5.23 -1.75
C SER A 250 -5.35 6.01 -0.65
N GLY A 251 -4.30 6.75 -1.03
CA GLY A 251 -3.37 7.41 -0.11
C GLY A 251 -2.41 6.45 0.62
N PHE A 252 -2.39 5.15 0.25
CA PHE A 252 -1.43 4.18 0.79
C PHE A 252 -0.15 4.10 -0.04
N ILE A 253 -0.23 4.46 -1.32
CA ILE A 253 0.88 4.42 -2.27
C ILE A 253 1.26 5.86 -2.61
N ASP A 254 2.56 6.14 -2.62
CA ASP A 254 3.05 7.44 -3.06
C ASP A 254 2.72 7.61 -4.55
N PRO A 255 2.03 8.69 -4.95
CA PRO A 255 1.77 8.96 -6.38
C PRO A 255 3.02 8.99 -7.25
N ALA A 256 4.18 9.36 -6.66
CA ALA A 256 5.46 9.36 -7.36
C ALA A 256 5.93 7.95 -7.78
N ALA A 257 5.46 6.90 -7.13
CA ALA A 257 5.76 5.52 -7.53
C ALA A 257 5.11 5.12 -8.86
N GLY A 258 4.10 5.87 -9.32
CA GLY A 258 3.38 5.60 -10.57
C GLY A 258 2.54 4.32 -10.57
N ILE A 259 2.27 3.78 -9.38
CA ILE A 259 1.44 2.56 -9.22
C ILE A 259 -0.03 2.94 -9.26
N ALA A 260 -0.78 2.31 -10.15
CA ALA A 260 -2.22 2.49 -10.31
C ALA A 260 -2.94 1.16 -10.59
N GLY A 261 -4.25 1.16 -10.45
CA GLY A 261 -5.10 -0.01 -10.68
C GLY A 261 -6.20 -0.13 -9.64
N ILE A 262 -7.00 -1.17 -9.76
CA ILE A 262 -8.04 -1.53 -8.80
C ILE A 262 -7.64 -2.84 -8.14
N ALA A 263 -7.58 -2.85 -6.82
CA ALA A 263 -7.14 -4.01 -6.05
C ALA A 263 -8.23 -4.56 -5.13
N ASP A 264 -8.33 -5.88 -5.13
CA ASP A 264 -9.05 -6.67 -4.14
C ASP A 264 -8.03 -7.39 -3.26
N PHE A 265 -8.29 -7.49 -1.97
CA PHE A 265 -7.43 -8.15 -1.00
C PHE A 265 -8.24 -9.01 -0.06
N ASP A 266 -7.82 -10.25 0.15
CA ASP A 266 -8.35 -11.18 1.15
C ASP A 266 -7.19 -11.82 1.90
N GLY A 267 -7.19 -11.70 3.22
CA GLY A 267 -6.09 -12.22 4.01
C GLY A 267 -6.30 -12.14 5.52
N THR A 268 -5.22 -12.39 6.23
CA THR A 268 -5.16 -12.37 7.69
C THR A 268 -4.06 -11.43 8.16
N LEU A 269 -4.29 -10.84 9.31
CA LEU A 269 -3.33 -10.04 10.05
C LEU A 269 -3.26 -10.57 11.48
N ALA A 270 -2.08 -10.85 11.97
CA ALA A 270 -1.82 -11.22 13.36
C ALA A 270 -0.65 -10.40 13.89
N SER A 271 -0.80 -9.82 15.07
CA SER A 271 0.26 -9.07 15.76
C SER A 271 0.27 -9.43 17.24
N ASP A 272 1.47 -9.54 17.80
CA ASP A 272 1.69 -9.70 19.23
C ASP A 272 2.04 -8.36 19.93
N GLY A 273 2.02 -7.25 19.18
CA GLY A 273 2.41 -5.93 19.64
C GLY A 273 3.88 -5.58 19.35
N HIS A 274 4.69 -6.52 18.89
CA HIS A 274 6.08 -6.31 18.46
C HIS A 274 6.27 -6.68 16.99
N GLU A 275 5.71 -7.80 16.62
CA GLU A 275 5.75 -8.33 15.26
C GLU A 275 4.33 -8.48 14.71
N ALA A 276 4.13 -8.03 13.49
CA ALA A 276 2.90 -8.24 12.73
C ALA A 276 3.17 -9.21 11.57
N LYS A 277 2.33 -10.23 11.44
CA LYS A 277 2.31 -11.19 10.33
C LYS A 277 1.07 -10.99 9.50
N THR A 278 1.23 -10.87 8.21
CA THR A 278 0.10 -10.82 7.27
C THR A 278 0.32 -11.79 6.14
N SER A 279 -0.74 -12.47 5.76
CA SER A 279 -0.74 -13.37 4.60
C SER A 279 -2.07 -13.29 3.89
N GLY A 280 -2.06 -13.51 2.58
CA GLY A 280 -3.29 -13.45 1.80
C GLY A 280 -3.05 -13.38 0.31
N THR A 281 -4.11 -13.06 -0.39
CA THR A 281 -4.14 -12.87 -1.84
C THR A 281 -4.55 -11.44 -2.17
N LEU A 282 -3.76 -10.78 -3.00
CA LEU A 282 -4.09 -9.51 -3.63
C LEU A 282 -4.31 -9.75 -5.11
N THR A 283 -5.42 -9.27 -5.65
CA THR A 283 -5.71 -9.30 -7.09
C THR A 283 -5.82 -7.88 -7.60
N ALA A 284 -4.97 -7.50 -8.55
CA ALA A 284 -4.97 -6.17 -9.15
C ALA A 284 -5.45 -6.23 -10.59
N GLN A 285 -6.45 -5.43 -10.92
CA GLN A 285 -6.95 -5.22 -12.27
C GLN A 285 -6.42 -3.90 -12.82
N LYS A 286 -6.13 -3.85 -14.13
CA LYS A 286 -5.57 -2.66 -14.78
C LYS A 286 -4.33 -2.12 -14.04
N LEU A 287 -3.49 -3.04 -13.56
CA LEU A 287 -2.29 -2.69 -12.82
C LEU A 287 -1.31 -1.90 -13.71
N GLN A 288 -0.81 -0.81 -13.19
CA GLN A 288 0.31 -0.04 -13.71
C GLN A 288 1.36 0.03 -12.60
N VAL A 289 2.64 -0.16 -12.90
CA VAL A 289 3.70 -0.20 -11.88
C VAL A 289 4.80 0.84 -12.08
N VAL A 290 4.71 1.63 -13.15
CA VAL A 290 5.63 2.75 -13.42
C VAL A 290 4.87 3.97 -13.91
N GLN A 291 5.36 5.18 -13.65
CA GLN A 291 4.68 6.44 -14.01
C GLN A 291 4.31 6.58 -15.49
N LYS A 292 5.20 6.12 -16.39
CA LYS A 292 4.98 6.19 -17.85
C LYS A 292 4.37 4.92 -18.43
N GLY A 293 3.96 3.99 -17.57
CA GLY A 293 3.28 2.77 -17.99
C GLY A 293 1.85 3.01 -18.40
N SER A 294 1.24 1.96 -18.93
CA SER A 294 -0.19 1.88 -19.24
C SER A 294 -0.79 0.68 -18.50
N PRO A 295 -2.10 0.65 -18.27
CA PRO A 295 -2.71 -0.47 -17.54
C PRO A 295 -2.43 -1.83 -18.18
N ALA A 296 -2.09 -2.83 -17.35
CA ALA A 296 -1.97 -4.23 -17.77
C ALA A 296 -3.28 -4.76 -18.37
N GLY A 297 -3.18 -5.55 -19.42
CA GLY A 297 -4.34 -6.11 -20.13
C GLY A 297 -5.02 -7.27 -19.42
N LYS A 298 -4.36 -7.89 -18.43
CA LYS A 298 -4.87 -9.02 -17.63
C LYS A 298 -4.72 -8.72 -16.14
N PRO A 299 -5.56 -9.30 -15.26
CA PRO A 299 -5.38 -9.23 -13.82
C PRO A 299 -4.05 -9.86 -13.39
N VAL A 300 -3.42 -9.26 -12.38
CA VAL A 300 -2.24 -9.78 -11.68
C VAL A 300 -2.66 -10.21 -10.29
N GLN A 301 -2.27 -11.41 -9.89
CA GLN A 301 -2.51 -11.93 -8.56
C GLN A 301 -1.18 -12.05 -7.81
N LEU A 302 -1.18 -11.65 -6.54
CA LEU A 302 -0.06 -11.84 -5.62
C LEU A 302 -0.55 -12.62 -4.40
N GLN A 303 -0.04 -13.82 -4.21
CA GLN A 303 -0.12 -14.53 -2.93
C GLN A 303 1.11 -14.16 -2.13
N TYR A 304 0.93 -13.77 -0.85
CA TYR A 304 2.05 -13.28 -0.08
C TYR A 304 1.99 -13.69 1.40
N SER A 305 3.16 -13.68 2.02
CA SER A 305 3.36 -13.75 3.46
C SER A 305 4.44 -12.75 3.86
N VAL A 306 4.10 -11.85 4.78
CA VAL A 306 4.98 -10.78 5.26
C VAL A 306 5.05 -10.82 6.77
N THR A 307 6.25 -10.64 7.29
CA THR A 307 6.51 -10.36 8.71
C THR A 307 7.04 -8.93 8.83
N HIS A 308 6.46 -8.14 9.73
CA HIS A 308 6.81 -6.74 9.97
C HIS A 308 7.13 -6.50 11.45
N ASP A 309 8.31 -5.96 11.73
CA ASP A 309 8.72 -5.46 13.05
C ASP A 309 8.13 -4.06 13.25
N LEU A 310 7.20 -3.93 14.19
CA LEU A 310 6.46 -2.69 14.46
C LEU A 310 7.35 -1.60 15.08
N VAL A 311 8.42 -1.98 15.77
CA VAL A 311 9.34 -1.02 16.40
C VAL A 311 10.37 -0.51 15.37
N LYS A 312 10.98 -1.42 14.62
CA LYS A 312 11.95 -1.07 13.59
C LYS A 312 11.32 -0.55 12.29
N GLN A 313 9.98 -0.64 12.16
CA GLN A 313 9.26 -0.28 10.93
C GLN A 313 9.88 -0.95 9.69
N ALA A 314 10.25 -2.21 9.82
CA ALA A 314 10.92 -2.98 8.77
C ALA A 314 10.26 -4.36 8.63
N GLY A 315 10.28 -4.93 7.44
CA GLY A 315 9.64 -6.22 7.23
C GLY A 315 10.32 -7.06 6.19
N THR A 316 9.91 -8.32 6.16
CA THR A 316 10.38 -9.34 5.22
C THR A 316 9.18 -9.95 4.50
N LEU A 317 9.21 -9.95 3.18
CA LEU A 317 8.34 -10.75 2.34
C LEU A 317 8.96 -12.16 2.26
N THR A 318 8.44 -13.08 3.04
CA THR A 318 8.97 -14.45 3.17
C THR A 318 8.51 -15.36 2.04
N ALA A 319 7.33 -15.09 1.51
CA ALA A 319 6.79 -15.76 0.34
C ALA A 319 5.97 -14.75 -0.46
N GLY A 320 6.22 -14.72 -1.76
CA GLY A 320 5.46 -13.95 -2.73
C GLY A 320 5.40 -14.73 -4.04
N GLU A 321 4.18 -15.01 -4.51
CA GLU A 321 3.93 -15.62 -5.81
C GLU A 321 3.09 -14.67 -6.63
N VAL A 322 3.71 -14.11 -7.67
CA VAL A 322 3.06 -13.21 -8.63
C VAL A 322 2.62 -14.04 -9.83
N SER A 323 1.34 -14.04 -10.13
CA SER A 323 0.81 -14.81 -11.28
C SER A 323 -0.04 -13.93 -12.20
N MET A 324 0.06 -14.23 -13.50
CA MET A 324 -0.77 -13.69 -14.56
C MET A 324 -1.08 -14.80 -15.56
N GLY A 325 -2.32 -15.26 -15.59
CA GLY A 325 -2.66 -16.47 -16.33
C GLY A 325 -1.88 -17.67 -15.81
N LYS A 326 -1.07 -18.30 -16.68
CA LYS A 326 -0.18 -19.42 -16.32
C LYS A 326 1.26 -18.99 -16.01
N ALA A 327 1.59 -17.72 -16.23
CA ALA A 327 2.90 -17.18 -15.86
C ALA A 327 2.98 -16.98 -14.35
N VAL A 328 4.03 -17.53 -13.74
CA VAL A 328 4.28 -17.44 -12.30
C VAL A 328 5.71 -16.97 -12.06
N ALA A 329 5.86 -15.96 -11.21
CA ALA A 329 7.14 -15.46 -10.72
C ALA A 329 7.14 -15.41 -9.19
N HIS A 330 8.31 -15.62 -8.59
CA HIS A 330 8.51 -15.59 -7.15
C HIS A 330 9.16 -14.28 -6.74
N LEU A 331 8.57 -13.62 -5.74
CA LEU A 331 9.03 -12.38 -5.14
C LEU A 331 9.39 -12.61 -3.68
N SER A 332 10.56 -12.18 -3.25
CA SER A 332 10.99 -12.27 -1.85
C SER A 332 11.94 -11.12 -1.52
N GLY A 333 12.11 -10.79 -0.26
CA GLY A 333 13.05 -9.73 0.14
C GLY A 333 12.62 -8.99 1.40
N THR A 334 13.21 -7.81 1.58
CA THR A 334 13.01 -6.98 2.77
C THR A 334 12.63 -5.56 2.39
N TYR A 335 11.98 -4.87 3.32
CA TYR A 335 11.71 -3.44 3.20
C TYR A 335 11.93 -2.74 4.54
N ASN A 336 12.20 -1.43 4.47
CA ASN A 336 12.34 -0.55 5.62
C ASN A 336 11.52 0.73 5.37
N ALA A 337 10.56 0.99 6.28
CA ALA A 337 9.64 2.13 6.21
C ALA A 337 9.93 3.18 7.30
N GLN A 338 11.09 3.13 7.94
CA GLN A 338 11.48 4.05 9.01
C GLN A 338 11.70 5.49 8.48
N SER A 339 12.16 5.60 7.25
CA SER A 339 12.37 6.89 6.57
C SER A 339 11.08 7.40 5.91
N ALA A 340 11.07 8.67 5.50
CA ALA A 340 9.94 9.28 4.77
C ALA A 340 9.58 8.51 3.49
N THR A 341 10.57 7.94 2.82
CA THR A 341 10.40 7.06 1.66
C THR A 341 10.82 5.64 2.03
N THR A 342 9.93 4.68 1.80
CA THR A 342 10.22 3.25 2.03
C THR A 342 11.34 2.77 1.10
N SER A 343 12.32 2.07 1.64
CA SER A 343 13.37 1.40 0.88
C SER A 343 13.09 -0.10 0.79
N ILE A 344 13.37 -0.70 -0.37
CA ILE A 344 13.18 -2.13 -0.60
C ILE A 344 14.47 -2.79 -1.09
N ASN A 345 14.59 -4.09 -0.81
CA ASN A 345 15.59 -4.99 -1.37
C ASN A 345 14.88 -6.31 -1.68
N MET A 346 14.43 -6.44 -2.93
CA MET A 346 13.59 -7.54 -3.39
C MET A 346 14.29 -8.33 -4.49
N LYS A 347 14.00 -9.64 -4.53
CA LYS A 347 14.36 -10.54 -5.63
C LYS A 347 13.10 -11.01 -6.31
N LEU A 348 13.07 -10.92 -7.63
CA LEU A 348 11.98 -11.39 -8.48
C LEU A 348 12.56 -12.42 -9.46
N SER A 349 12.04 -13.62 -9.46
CA SER A 349 12.49 -14.70 -10.36
C SER A 349 11.32 -15.47 -10.94
N GLY A 350 11.46 -15.89 -12.20
CA GLY A 350 10.48 -16.73 -12.88
C GLY A 350 11.14 -17.55 -13.96
N GLN A 351 10.67 -18.77 -14.16
CA GLN A 351 11.20 -19.72 -15.13
C GLN A 351 10.06 -20.29 -15.99
N GLY A 352 10.32 -20.46 -17.29
CA GLY A 352 9.37 -21.10 -18.18
C GLY A 352 7.99 -20.42 -18.28
N MET A 353 7.92 -19.13 -18.01
CA MET A 353 6.67 -18.36 -18.02
C MET A 353 6.15 -18.20 -19.44
N PRO A 354 4.87 -18.55 -19.74
CA PRO A 354 4.30 -18.35 -21.08
C PRO A 354 4.29 -16.88 -21.47
N VAL A 355 4.85 -16.57 -22.64
CA VAL A 355 4.96 -15.18 -23.13
C VAL A 355 3.59 -14.57 -23.43
N ASP A 356 2.65 -15.35 -23.94
CA ASP A 356 1.28 -14.88 -24.24
C ASP A 356 0.51 -14.35 -23.01
N ASP A 357 0.90 -14.81 -21.82
CA ASP A 357 0.34 -14.26 -20.59
C ASP A 357 1.08 -12.99 -20.14
N LEU A 358 2.40 -12.95 -20.31
CA LEU A 358 3.24 -11.82 -19.90
C LEU A 358 3.15 -10.61 -20.82
N GLU A 359 2.82 -10.80 -22.11
CA GLU A 359 2.66 -9.68 -23.06
C GLU A 359 1.70 -8.60 -22.52
N ALA A 360 0.62 -9.04 -21.86
CA ALA A 360 -0.36 -8.15 -21.25
C ALA A 360 0.22 -7.26 -20.13
N MET A 361 1.39 -7.61 -19.58
CA MET A 361 2.08 -6.84 -18.53
C MET A 361 3.05 -5.79 -19.09
N LEU A 362 3.53 -5.95 -20.32
CA LEU A 362 4.54 -5.07 -20.91
C LEU A 362 4.18 -3.59 -20.83
N PRO A 363 2.94 -3.16 -21.14
CA PRO A 363 2.55 -1.76 -21.00
C PRO A 363 2.64 -1.26 -19.54
N ALA A 364 2.34 -2.11 -18.58
CA ALA A 364 2.34 -1.74 -17.16
C ALA A 364 3.74 -1.46 -16.61
N VAL A 365 4.76 -2.11 -17.17
CA VAL A 365 6.18 -1.88 -16.86
C VAL A 365 6.84 -0.85 -17.80
N GLY A 366 6.07 -0.19 -18.65
CA GLY A 366 6.56 0.85 -19.57
C GLY A 366 7.25 0.31 -20.84
N VAL A 367 7.12 -0.98 -21.13
CA VAL A 367 7.66 -1.57 -22.37
C VAL A 367 6.67 -1.36 -23.50
N VAL A 368 7.12 -0.67 -24.53
CA VAL A 368 6.34 -0.40 -25.76
C VAL A 368 6.89 -1.24 -26.89
N LEU A 369 6.07 -2.13 -27.43
CA LEU A 369 6.40 -2.86 -28.64
C LEU A 369 6.19 -1.99 -29.88
N PRO A 370 6.87 -2.31 -31.02
CA PRO A 370 6.62 -1.63 -32.29
C PRO A 370 5.13 -1.62 -32.66
N PRO A 371 4.61 -0.57 -33.31
CA PRO A 371 3.19 -0.47 -33.65
C PRO A 371 2.67 -1.69 -34.43
N LYS A 372 1.53 -2.24 -34.00
CA LYS A 372 0.87 -3.42 -34.58
C LYS A 372 1.65 -4.72 -34.42
N SER A 373 2.71 -4.75 -33.59
CA SER A 373 3.39 -5.99 -33.25
C SER A 373 2.86 -6.60 -31.96
N GLN A 374 3.00 -7.92 -31.84
CA GLN A 374 2.65 -8.72 -30.67
C GLN A 374 3.73 -9.74 -30.42
N LEU A 375 4.05 -9.94 -29.15
CA LEU A 375 4.98 -11.00 -28.75
C LEU A 375 4.19 -12.29 -28.45
N LYS A 376 4.43 -13.37 -29.20
CA LYS A 376 3.62 -14.59 -29.17
C LYS A 376 4.44 -15.84 -28.98
N GLY A 377 3.85 -16.76 -28.24
CA GLY A 377 4.42 -18.09 -28.00
C GLY A 377 5.72 -18.06 -27.22
N GLY A 378 6.25 -19.24 -26.96
CA GLY A 378 7.50 -19.40 -26.23
C GLY A 378 7.42 -19.15 -24.74
N THR A 379 8.58 -19.09 -24.12
CA THR A 379 8.71 -18.94 -22.66
C THR A 379 9.74 -17.87 -22.30
N LEU A 380 9.46 -17.19 -21.19
CA LEU A 380 10.35 -16.22 -20.57
C LEU A 380 10.90 -16.76 -19.25
N ALA A 381 12.19 -16.54 -19.01
CA ALA A 381 12.83 -16.68 -17.72
C ALA A 381 13.45 -15.35 -17.32
N MET A 382 13.38 -15.00 -16.03
CA MET A 382 13.99 -13.78 -15.50
C MET A 382 14.47 -13.98 -14.08
N GLU A 383 15.50 -13.21 -13.72
CA GLU A 383 16.00 -13.11 -12.36
C GLU A 383 16.42 -11.66 -12.12
N PHE A 384 15.71 -10.93 -11.26
CA PHE A 384 15.94 -9.52 -10.97
C PHE A 384 16.18 -9.28 -9.50
N SER A 385 17.09 -8.35 -9.21
CA SER A 385 17.27 -7.69 -7.92
C SER A 385 16.74 -6.27 -8.04
N ILE A 386 15.83 -5.87 -7.13
CA ILE A 386 15.15 -4.57 -7.13
C ILE A 386 15.50 -3.89 -5.82
N ILE A 387 16.31 -2.82 -5.86
CA ILE A 387 16.87 -2.20 -4.66
C ILE A 387 16.68 -0.69 -4.71
N GLY A 388 16.42 -0.09 -3.56
CA GLY A 388 16.39 1.36 -3.37
C GLY A 388 15.10 1.90 -2.78
N PRO A 389 15.01 3.22 -2.61
CA PRO A 389 13.77 3.88 -2.26
C PRO A 389 12.72 3.69 -3.37
N VAL A 390 11.44 3.54 -2.99
CA VAL A 390 10.36 3.19 -3.94
C VAL A 390 10.14 4.22 -5.06
N ASP A 391 10.61 5.45 -4.88
CA ASP A 391 10.59 6.53 -5.86
C ASP A 391 11.82 6.53 -6.79
N LYS A 392 12.88 5.76 -6.47
CA LYS A 392 14.16 5.70 -7.20
C LYS A 392 14.73 4.28 -7.22
N LEU A 393 13.91 3.33 -7.64
CA LEU A 393 14.31 1.93 -7.70
C LEU A 393 15.37 1.69 -8.78
N VAL A 394 16.33 0.83 -8.44
CA VAL A 394 17.29 0.26 -9.38
C VAL A 394 16.99 -1.24 -9.49
N THR A 395 16.74 -1.70 -10.72
CA THR A 395 16.53 -3.11 -11.04
C THR A 395 17.67 -3.63 -11.88
N THR A 396 18.32 -4.70 -11.43
CA THR A 396 19.40 -5.37 -12.15
C THR A 396 19.09 -6.85 -12.27
N GLY A 397 19.48 -7.47 -13.37
CA GLY A 397 19.31 -8.91 -13.53
C GLY A 397 19.36 -9.36 -14.96
N THR A 398 18.89 -10.59 -15.18
CA THR A 398 18.91 -11.27 -16.48
C THR A 398 17.51 -11.56 -16.97
N ILE A 399 17.35 -11.51 -18.30
CA ILE A 399 16.12 -11.92 -18.99
C ILE A 399 16.49 -12.91 -20.11
N LYS A 400 15.69 -13.97 -20.28
CA LYS A 400 15.84 -14.94 -21.35
C LYS A 400 14.48 -15.26 -21.95
N LEU A 401 14.39 -15.18 -23.27
CA LEU A 401 13.19 -15.51 -24.04
C LEU A 401 13.52 -16.62 -25.02
N GLN A 402 12.70 -17.64 -25.11
CA GLN A 402 12.94 -18.80 -25.97
C GLN A 402 11.71 -19.14 -26.81
N ASN A 403 11.94 -19.52 -28.07
CA ASN A 403 10.93 -20.03 -29.00
C ASN A 403 9.70 -19.11 -29.14
N SER A 404 9.93 -17.79 -29.23
CA SER A 404 8.90 -16.78 -29.36
C SER A 404 8.89 -16.16 -30.76
N ALA A 405 7.87 -15.38 -31.05
CA ALA A 405 7.79 -14.61 -32.28
C ALA A 405 7.29 -13.18 -32.00
N LEU A 406 7.92 -12.20 -32.62
CA LEU A 406 7.39 -10.85 -32.70
C LEU A 406 6.52 -10.75 -33.98
N ALA A 407 5.25 -11.08 -33.84
CA ALA A 407 4.28 -11.08 -34.93
C ALA A 407 3.97 -9.64 -35.38
N GLY A 408 3.82 -9.42 -36.67
CA GLY A 408 3.57 -8.10 -37.26
C GLY A 408 4.78 -7.18 -37.35
N PHE A 409 5.99 -7.66 -37.01
CA PHE A 409 7.23 -6.93 -37.14
C PHE A 409 8.30 -7.78 -37.81
N SER A 410 8.79 -7.35 -38.97
CA SER A 410 9.86 -8.03 -39.70
C SER A 410 11.19 -7.33 -39.43
N LEU A 411 11.98 -7.88 -38.54
CA LEU A 411 13.34 -7.40 -38.25
C LEU A 411 14.22 -7.51 -39.50
N GLY A 412 14.10 -8.61 -40.26
CA GLY A 412 14.83 -8.79 -41.52
C GLY A 412 14.55 -7.71 -42.55
N SER A 413 13.29 -7.31 -42.71
CA SER A 413 12.92 -6.20 -43.62
C SER A 413 13.46 -4.85 -43.12
N LYS A 414 13.42 -4.59 -41.84
CA LYS A 414 14.00 -3.37 -41.22
C LYS A 414 15.52 -3.34 -41.34
N MET A 415 16.16 -4.49 -41.30
CA MET A 415 17.62 -4.68 -41.43
C MET A 415 18.03 -5.02 -42.87
N SER A 416 17.20 -4.77 -43.88
CA SER A 416 17.45 -5.18 -45.27
C SER A 416 18.79 -4.71 -45.81
N ALA A 417 19.22 -3.49 -45.51
CA ALA A 417 20.54 -2.98 -45.91
C ALA A 417 21.70 -3.77 -45.24
N ILE A 418 21.51 -4.23 -44.00
CA ILE A 418 22.49 -5.01 -43.24
C ILE A 418 22.48 -6.47 -43.73
N SER A 419 21.28 -7.05 -43.93
CA SER A 419 21.08 -8.42 -44.43
C SER A 419 21.67 -8.60 -45.83
N ALA A 420 21.53 -7.59 -46.71
CA ALA A 420 22.09 -7.61 -48.07
C ALA A 420 23.63 -7.66 -48.02
N LEU A 421 24.28 -6.99 -47.07
CA LEU A 421 25.73 -7.06 -46.88
C LEU A 421 26.18 -8.47 -46.41
N GLY A 422 25.32 -9.20 -45.70
CA GLY A 422 25.55 -10.59 -45.28
C GLY A 422 25.11 -11.65 -46.25
N GLY A 423 24.62 -11.28 -47.45
CA GLY A 423 24.12 -12.22 -48.45
C GLY A 423 22.82 -12.93 -48.07
N LYS A 424 22.06 -12.40 -47.12
CA LYS A 424 20.77 -12.93 -46.64
C LYS A 424 19.62 -12.16 -47.28
N GLY A 425 18.55 -12.87 -47.66
CA GLY A 425 17.35 -12.30 -48.27
C GLY A 425 16.51 -11.45 -47.30
N ALA A 426 15.48 -10.80 -47.86
CA ALA A 426 14.47 -10.12 -47.05
C ALA A 426 13.77 -11.13 -46.14
N GLY A 427 13.67 -10.80 -44.83
CA GLY A 427 13.05 -11.68 -43.84
C GLY A 427 11.55 -11.85 -44.02
N GLU A 428 11.01 -12.81 -43.28
CA GLU A 428 9.58 -13.10 -43.18
C GLU A 428 8.81 -11.88 -42.61
N LYS A 429 7.48 -11.92 -42.73
CA LYS A 429 6.58 -10.86 -42.24
C LYS A 429 6.67 -10.68 -40.72
N ASP A 430 6.96 -11.76 -40.01
CA ASP A 430 7.14 -11.83 -38.56
C ASP A 430 8.60 -12.13 -38.22
N THR A 431 9.03 -11.77 -37.02
CA THR A 431 10.37 -12.09 -36.54
C THR A 431 10.31 -13.29 -35.59
N THR A 432 10.80 -14.45 -36.04
CA THR A 432 10.96 -15.64 -35.19
C THR A 432 12.17 -15.45 -34.28
N ILE A 433 11.99 -15.53 -32.98
CA ILE A 433 13.02 -15.44 -31.95
C ILE A 433 13.26 -16.84 -31.39
N GLN A 434 14.38 -17.47 -31.78
CA GLN A 434 14.75 -18.76 -31.24
C GLN A 434 15.28 -18.62 -29.81
N ASN A 435 16.13 -17.64 -29.58
CA ASN A 435 16.67 -17.30 -28.27
C ASN A 435 16.92 -15.79 -28.19
N PHE A 436 16.62 -15.21 -27.02
CA PHE A 436 17.05 -13.87 -26.67
C PHE A 436 17.51 -13.90 -25.20
N SER A 437 18.66 -13.30 -24.91
CA SER A 437 19.11 -13.06 -23.55
C SER A 437 19.77 -11.69 -23.44
N ALA A 438 19.67 -11.09 -22.26
CA ALA A 438 20.34 -9.83 -21.94
C ALA A 438 20.52 -9.69 -20.43
N ASP A 439 21.57 -8.98 -20.04
CA ASP A 439 21.72 -8.42 -18.70
C ASP A 439 21.12 -7.03 -18.71
N VAL A 440 20.22 -6.76 -17.78
CA VAL A 440 19.40 -5.52 -17.76
C VAL A 440 19.68 -4.75 -16.49
N HIS A 441 19.86 -3.44 -16.65
CA HIS A 441 19.93 -2.47 -15.57
C HIS A 441 18.91 -1.35 -15.84
N VAL A 442 17.89 -1.26 -14.98
CA VAL A 442 16.84 -0.23 -15.08
C VAL A 442 16.97 0.72 -13.90
N ALA A 443 17.05 2.01 -14.18
CA ALA A 443 17.15 3.07 -13.19
C ALA A 443 16.31 4.29 -13.65
N PRO A 444 16.08 5.30 -12.82
CA PRO A 444 15.30 6.48 -13.20
C PRO A 444 15.78 7.21 -14.46
N GLU A 445 17.09 7.17 -14.73
CA GLU A 445 17.71 7.77 -15.90
C GLU A 445 17.49 6.99 -17.20
N GLY A 446 17.11 5.72 -17.10
CA GLY A 446 16.85 4.87 -18.25
C GLY A 446 17.19 3.40 -18.02
N THR A 447 17.23 2.66 -19.13
CA THR A 447 17.54 1.23 -19.15
C THR A 447 18.84 1.00 -19.92
N ARG A 448 19.74 0.19 -19.37
CA ARG A 448 20.91 -0.36 -20.05
C ARG A 448 20.73 -1.87 -20.23
N ALA A 449 21.06 -2.35 -21.42
CA ALA A 449 21.10 -3.78 -21.73
C ALA A 449 22.50 -4.14 -22.22
N ASP A 450 23.13 -5.09 -21.55
CA ASP A 450 24.44 -5.61 -21.88
C ASP A 450 24.33 -7.09 -22.27
N ASN A 451 25.38 -7.64 -22.87
CA ASN A 451 25.47 -9.04 -23.24
C ASN A 451 24.23 -9.54 -24.01
N ILE A 452 23.70 -8.67 -24.88
CA ILE A 452 22.55 -9.05 -25.72
C ILE A 452 22.99 -10.16 -26.65
N ASP A 453 22.25 -11.26 -26.63
CA ASP A 453 22.36 -12.39 -27.55
C ASP A 453 20.96 -12.71 -28.08
N LEU A 454 20.74 -12.47 -29.37
CA LEU A 454 19.48 -12.70 -30.06
C LEU A 454 19.70 -13.61 -31.26
N ILE A 455 19.08 -14.79 -31.28
CA ILE A 455 19.13 -15.73 -32.41
C ILE A 455 17.82 -15.65 -33.18
N VAL A 456 17.91 -15.13 -34.40
CA VAL A 456 16.82 -15.05 -35.37
C VAL A 456 17.19 -15.90 -36.58
N PRO A 457 16.48 -17.02 -36.89
CA PRO A 457 16.89 -17.96 -37.95
C PRO A 457 17.14 -17.28 -39.31
N SER A 458 16.36 -16.26 -39.65
CA SER A 458 16.52 -15.53 -40.91
C SER A 458 17.69 -14.54 -40.94
N LEU A 459 18.23 -14.13 -39.80
CA LEU A 459 19.31 -13.16 -39.68
C LEU A 459 20.62 -13.74 -39.14
N GLY A 460 20.55 -14.83 -38.38
CA GLY A 460 21.66 -15.41 -37.63
C GLY A 460 21.72 -14.88 -36.19
N THR A 461 22.90 -14.80 -35.64
CA THR A 461 23.12 -14.33 -34.27
C THR A 461 23.34 -12.81 -34.26
N VAL A 462 22.57 -12.10 -33.45
CA VAL A 462 22.69 -10.65 -33.24
C VAL A 462 23.14 -10.43 -31.80
N THR A 463 24.31 -9.85 -31.63
CA THR A 463 24.89 -9.56 -30.31
C THR A 463 25.17 -8.07 -30.13
N GLY A 464 25.23 -7.61 -28.88
CA GLY A 464 25.59 -6.21 -28.60
C GLY A 464 25.23 -5.73 -27.23
N ALA A 465 25.17 -4.42 -27.09
CA ALA A 465 24.76 -3.71 -25.88
C ALA A 465 24.22 -2.33 -26.24
N GLY A 466 23.47 -1.73 -25.34
CA GLY A 466 22.97 -0.38 -25.55
C GLY A 466 22.13 0.16 -24.42
N THR A 467 21.56 1.33 -24.67
CA THR A 467 20.74 2.03 -23.68
C THR A 467 19.43 2.52 -24.30
N VAL A 468 18.43 2.60 -23.43
CA VAL A 468 17.16 3.30 -23.68
C VAL A 468 17.08 4.41 -22.63
N SER A 469 17.10 5.68 -23.07
CA SER A 469 16.99 6.82 -22.16
C SER A 469 15.59 6.92 -21.53
N ALA A 470 15.45 7.72 -20.47
CA ALA A 470 14.16 8.05 -19.86
C ALA A 470 13.17 8.72 -20.86
N SER A 471 13.66 9.28 -21.99
CA SER A 471 12.84 9.81 -23.09
C SER A 471 12.57 8.81 -24.20
N ASN A 472 12.85 7.52 -23.99
CA ASN A 472 12.73 6.41 -24.95
C ASN A 472 13.66 6.51 -26.18
N ALA A 473 14.75 7.31 -26.12
CA ALA A 473 15.75 7.32 -27.17
C ALA A 473 16.65 6.08 -27.07
N LEU A 474 16.96 5.49 -28.24
CA LEU A 474 17.78 4.29 -28.39
C LEU A 474 19.22 4.66 -28.76
N ASP A 475 20.17 3.99 -28.13
CA ASP A 475 21.59 3.99 -28.51
C ASP A 475 22.15 2.57 -28.28
N PHE A 476 22.08 1.72 -29.33
CA PHE A 476 22.60 0.36 -29.29
C PHE A 476 23.70 0.16 -30.32
N LYS A 477 24.75 -0.53 -29.91
CA LYS A 477 25.85 -0.98 -30.77
C LYS A 477 25.75 -2.49 -30.89
N MET A 478 25.44 -2.95 -32.08
CA MET A 478 25.08 -4.34 -32.35
C MET A 478 25.95 -4.92 -33.45
N LYS A 479 25.97 -6.27 -33.52
CA LYS A 479 26.53 -7.04 -34.63
C LYS A 479 25.53 -8.11 -35.06
N ALA A 480 25.27 -8.23 -36.35
CA ALA A 480 24.58 -9.36 -36.94
C ALA A 480 25.64 -10.29 -37.57
N ASP A 481 25.91 -11.41 -36.95
CA ASP A 481 27.10 -12.24 -37.20
C ASP A 481 28.40 -11.38 -37.15
N ALA A 482 28.98 -11.03 -38.29
CA ALA A 482 30.20 -10.21 -38.37
C ALA A 482 29.91 -8.73 -38.74
N ILE A 483 28.69 -8.35 -39.01
CA ILE A 483 28.31 -7.03 -39.55
C ILE A 483 27.90 -6.08 -38.42
N PRO A 484 28.70 -5.04 -38.12
CA PRO A 484 28.36 -4.08 -37.10
C PRO A 484 27.28 -3.11 -37.57
N PHE A 485 26.36 -2.73 -36.67
CA PHE A 485 25.34 -1.73 -36.91
C PHE A 485 24.92 -1.04 -35.60
N ALA A 486 24.26 0.11 -35.71
CA ALA A 486 23.64 0.80 -34.60
C ALA A 486 22.11 0.71 -34.68
N ILE A 487 21.44 0.73 -33.50
CA ILE A 487 20.02 0.98 -33.42
C ILE A 487 19.84 2.33 -32.72
N GLU A 488 19.26 3.28 -33.45
CA GLU A 488 19.03 4.65 -33.02
C GLU A 488 17.52 5.00 -33.13
N GLY A 489 17.16 6.23 -32.80
CA GLY A 489 15.77 6.69 -32.85
C GLY A 489 15.07 6.49 -31.52
N THR A 490 13.86 5.95 -31.54
CA THR A 490 13.05 5.71 -30.35
C THR A 490 12.50 4.27 -30.31
N THR A 491 12.04 3.84 -29.16
CA THR A 491 11.39 2.51 -29.01
C THR A 491 10.18 2.34 -29.94
N ALA A 492 9.46 3.43 -30.27
CA ALA A 492 8.33 3.42 -31.20
C ALA A 492 8.74 3.44 -32.68
N ASP A 493 9.90 4.04 -33.02
CA ASP A 493 10.44 4.12 -34.38
C ASP A 493 11.95 3.85 -34.37
N PRO A 494 12.36 2.57 -34.22
CA PRO A 494 13.77 2.18 -34.23
C PRO A 494 14.37 2.27 -35.65
N LYS A 495 15.57 2.84 -35.75
CA LYS A 495 16.35 2.99 -36.99
C LYS A 495 17.59 2.11 -36.93
N PHE A 496 17.77 1.26 -37.92
CA PHE A 496 18.91 0.35 -38.03
C PHE A 496 19.92 0.92 -39.04
N VAL A 497 21.10 1.32 -38.52
CA VAL A 497 22.11 2.03 -39.30
C VAL A 497 23.37 1.17 -39.42
N PRO A 498 23.80 0.76 -40.64
CA PRO A 498 25.08 0.05 -40.82
C PRO A 498 26.28 0.88 -40.34
N ASP A 499 27.17 0.27 -39.55
CA ASP A 499 28.42 0.91 -39.15
C ASP A 499 29.53 0.65 -40.18
N VAL A 500 29.57 1.47 -41.22
CA VAL A 500 30.54 1.34 -42.33
C VAL A 500 31.96 1.58 -41.86
N LYS A 501 32.17 2.41 -40.83
CA LYS A 501 33.52 2.64 -40.25
C LYS A 501 34.01 1.44 -39.47
N GLY A 502 33.15 0.78 -38.70
CA GLY A 502 33.48 -0.44 -37.97
C GLY A 502 33.82 -1.61 -38.92
N MET A 503 33.13 -1.69 -40.06
CA MET A 503 33.45 -2.69 -41.08
C MET A 503 34.86 -2.51 -41.68
N ALA A 504 35.26 -1.30 -42.03
CA ALA A 504 36.58 -0.99 -42.56
C ALA A 504 37.69 -1.35 -41.56
N THR A 505 37.48 -1.05 -40.28
CA THR A 505 38.45 -1.34 -39.21
C THR A 505 38.54 -2.85 -38.93
N GLY A 506 37.43 -3.60 -39.01
CA GLY A 506 37.40 -5.05 -38.84
C GLY A 506 38.12 -5.80 -39.97
N LEU A 507 37.94 -5.36 -41.20
CA LEU A 507 38.65 -5.90 -42.36
C LEU A 507 40.16 -5.65 -42.27
N LEU A 508 40.59 -4.48 -41.80
CA LEU A 508 41.99 -4.18 -41.61
C LEU A 508 42.64 -5.01 -40.48
N LYS A 509 41.94 -5.31 -39.40
CA LYS A 509 42.42 -6.20 -38.33
C LYS A 509 42.48 -7.67 -38.76
N GLY A 510 41.53 -8.13 -39.58
CA GLY A 510 41.52 -9.51 -40.10
C GLY A 510 42.60 -9.78 -41.17
N VAL A 511 43.11 -8.75 -41.85
CA VAL A 511 44.18 -8.86 -42.84
C VAL A 511 45.59 -8.77 -42.19
N GLY A 512 45.68 -8.19 -40.99
CA GLY A 512 46.97 -8.04 -40.29
C GLY A 512 47.53 -9.33 -39.67
N ASP A 513 46.71 -10.40 -39.51
CA ASP A 513 47.14 -11.62 -38.82
C ASP A 513 47.51 -12.77 -39.75
N LYS A 514 47.44 -12.59 -41.08
CA LYS A 514 47.95 -13.56 -42.07
C LYS A 514 48.79 -12.85 -43.12
N ASN A 515 50.11 -12.94 -42.95
CA ASN A 515 51.20 -12.69 -43.92
C ASN A 515 51.38 -11.23 -44.34
N GLY A 516 52.56 -10.70 -43.98
CA GLY A 516 53.10 -9.47 -44.48
C GLY A 516 53.14 -9.37 -45.99
N LEU A 517 52.26 -8.56 -46.57
CA LEU A 517 52.38 -7.99 -47.90
C LEU A 517 51.68 -6.62 -47.89
N THR A 518 52.48 -5.61 -47.85
CA THR A 518 52.09 -4.22 -48.07
C THR A 518 51.73 -4.04 -49.56
N SER A 519 50.44 -3.79 -49.84
CA SER A 519 50.02 -3.08 -51.07
C SER A 519 48.76 -2.26 -50.77
N PRO A 520 48.71 -0.97 -51.08
CA PRO A 520 47.58 -0.14 -50.79
C PRO A 520 46.45 -0.45 -51.79
N ILE A 521 45.29 -0.87 -51.27
CA ILE A 521 44.09 -1.01 -52.08
C ILE A 521 43.47 0.37 -52.33
N ASN A 522 43.87 1.03 -53.43
CA ASN A 522 43.21 2.17 -54.05
C ASN A 522 42.03 1.67 -54.89
N GLY A 523 40.97 1.18 -54.30
CA GLY A 523 39.89 0.60 -55.08
C GLY A 523 38.48 0.87 -54.57
N VAL A 524 38.27 1.36 -53.34
CA VAL A 524 36.90 1.47 -52.76
C VAL A 524 36.35 2.91 -52.75
N SER A 525 37.12 3.94 -53.08
CA SER A 525 36.65 5.34 -53.06
C SER A 525 35.75 5.71 -54.30
N GLY A 526 35.62 4.82 -55.27
CA GLY A 526 34.86 5.08 -56.52
C GLY A 526 33.35 4.78 -56.50
N MET A 527 32.87 4.04 -55.50
CA MET A 527 31.46 3.56 -55.51
C MET A 527 30.42 4.53 -54.89
N PHE A 528 30.88 5.63 -54.29
CA PHE A 528 29.97 6.54 -53.58
C PHE A 528 29.96 7.99 -54.09
N LYS A 529 30.41 8.26 -55.32
CA LYS A 529 30.16 9.57 -55.95
C LYS A 529 28.82 9.59 -56.63
N LYS A 530 27.79 10.07 -55.96
CA LYS A 530 26.54 10.54 -56.59
C LYS A 530 26.84 11.78 -57.41
N LYS A 531 26.59 11.75 -58.74
CA LYS A 531 26.61 12.92 -59.57
C LYS A 531 25.48 13.87 -59.17
N PRO A 532 25.68 15.18 -59.13
CA PRO A 532 24.62 16.14 -58.93
C PRO A 532 23.84 16.34 -60.24
N LYS A 533 22.56 16.39 -60.18
CA LYS A 533 21.66 17.11 -61.04
C LYS A 533 20.70 17.90 -60.18
#